data_3f83e8a94d31afca28798eb7817868c8
#
_entry.id   3f83e8a94d31afca28798eb7817868c8
#
_cell.length_a   1.000
_cell.length_b   1.000
_cell.length_c   1.000
_cell.angle_alpha   90.00
_cell.angle_beta   90.00
_cell.angle_gamma   90.00
#
_symmetry.space_group_name_H-M   'P 1'
#
loop_
_entity.id
_entity.type
_entity.pdbx_description
1 polymer ?
#
loop_
_entity_poly.entity_id
_entity_poly.type
_entity_poly.pdbx_seq_one_letter_code
_entity_poly.pdbx_strand_id
1 'polypeptide(L)'
;VYVKERYGLPDPPDTIVTDMDAIVFAAYRDEVLPKPGVAAYLESLKKRGIPMAVATATNRPMVEAALARTGLAGYFKQIFTCTEIGAGKERPDIYLAAAKALGTHPADTWVFEDALYAIKTAKAAGFYTVGLYDETSRNDQEAIAGLADCYVREIQSVSAQDGA
;
A
#
# COMPACT_ATOMS: atom_id res chain seq x y z
N VAL A 1 -9.43 -0.26 22.61
CA VAL A 1 -10.73 -0.26 23.29
C VAL A 1 -11.77 -1.01 22.47
N TYR A 2 -12.07 -0.62 21.21
CA TYR A 2 -13.11 -1.25 20.36
C TYR A 2 -13.03 -2.79 20.25
N VAL A 3 -11.85 -3.34 19.95
CA VAL A 3 -11.65 -4.80 19.81
C VAL A 3 -11.95 -5.52 21.12
N LYS A 4 -11.44 -5.00 22.23
CA LYS A 4 -11.69 -5.56 23.58
C LYS A 4 -13.19 -5.62 23.88
N GLU A 5 -13.91 -4.55 23.67
CA GLU A 5 -15.37 -4.46 23.93
C GLU A 5 -16.17 -5.34 22.96
N ARG A 6 -15.83 -5.30 21.67
CA ARG A 6 -16.53 -6.06 20.62
C ARG A 6 -16.44 -7.56 20.80
N TYR A 7 -15.31 -8.07 21.29
CA TYR A 7 -15.04 -9.50 21.41
C TYR A 7 -14.96 -10.00 22.86
N GLY A 8 -15.22 -9.13 23.85
CA GLY A 8 -15.22 -9.49 25.27
C GLY A 8 -13.87 -9.98 25.79
N LEU A 9 -12.76 -9.44 25.27
CA LEU A 9 -11.42 -9.90 25.64
C LEU A 9 -11.08 -9.48 27.08
N PRO A 10 -10.51 -10.39 27.91
CA PRO A 10 -10.19 -10.10 29.30
C PRO A 10 -8.97 -9.19 29.45
N ASP A 11 -8.01 -9.27 28.53
CA ASP A 11 -6.71 -8.64 28.65
C ASP A 11 -6.75 -7.10 28.54
N PRO A 12 -5.77 -6.40 29.12
CA PRO A 12 -5.61 -4.96 28.92
C PRO A 12 -5.45 -4.60 27.43
N PRO A 13 -5.91 -3.41 26.99
CA PRO A 13 -5.80 -2.99 25.58
C PRO A 13 -4.37 -3.08 25.03
N ASP A 14 -3.37 -2.70 25.80
CA ASP A 14 -1.98 -2.71 25.38
C ASP A 14 -1.44 -4.12 25.14
N THR A 15 -1.85 -5.09 25.97
CA THR A 15 -1.53 -6.50 25.78
C THR A 15 -2.17 -7.03 24.49
N ILE A 16 -3.46 -6.70 24.27
CA ILE A 16 -4.17 -7.11 23.05
C ILE A 16 -3.48 -6.56 21.80
N VAL A 17 -3.06 -5.30 21.83
CA VAL A 17 -2.32 -4.67 20.69
C VAL A 17 -1.00 -5.37 20.47
N THR A 18 -0.23 -5.63 21.53
CA THR A 18 1.06 -6.33 21.46
C THR A 18 0.91 -7.73 20.86
N ASP A 19 -0.09 -8.48 21.29
CA ASP A 19 -0.34 -9.85 20.79
C ASP A 19 -0.80 -9.82 19.31
N MET A 20 -1.66 -8.87 18.96
CA MET A 20 -2.07 -8.68 17.57
C MET A 20 -0.88 -8.31 16.68
N ASP A 21 -0.04 -7.39 17.12
CA ASP A 21 1.17 -7.00 16.39
C ASP A 21 2.14 -8.18 16.19
N ALA A 22 2.29 -9.02 17.22
CA ALA A 22 3.12 -10.22 17.12
C ALA A 22 2.59 -11.23 16.07
N ILE A 23 1.27 -11.46 16.04
CA ILE A 23 0.61 -12.33 15.05
C ILE A 23 0.78 -11.75 13.64
N VAL A 24 0.49 -10.46 13.46
CA VAL A 24 0.62 -9.79 12.18
C VAL A 24 2.07 -9.80 11.70
N PHE A 25 3.02 -9.52 12.61
CA PHE A 25 4.45 -9.57 12.28
C PHE A 25 4.89 -10.96 11.81
N ALA A 26 4.45 -12.04 12.50
CA ALA A 26 4.76 -13.40 12.11
C ALA A 26 4.20 -13.71 10.71
N ALA A 27 2.97 -13.31 10.41
CA ALA A 27 2.37 -13.49 9.08
C ALA A 27 3.16 -12.76 7.99
N TYR A 28 3.56 -11.50 8.20
CA TYR A 28 4.38 -10.74 7.24
C TYR A 28 5.78 -11.36 7.05
N ARG A 29 6.39 -11.81 8.14
CA ARG A 29 7.70 -12.44 8.11
C ARG A 29 7.70 -13.78 7.40
N ASP A 30 6.66 -14.61 7.60
CA ASP A 30 6.71 -16.03 7.25
C ASP A 30 5.75 -16.42 6.11
N GLU A 31 4.61 -15.73 5.92
CA GLU A 31 3.50 -16.24 5.12
C GLU A 31 3.05 -15.33 3.97
N VAL A 32 2.86 -14.02 4.23
CA VAL A 32 2.23 -13.09 3.28
C VAL A 32 2.96 -13.08 1.93
N LEU A 33 2.25 -13.39 0.85
CA LEU A 33 2.78 -13.39 -0.51
C LEU A 33 2.34 -12.13 -1.26
N PRO A 34 3.13 -11.67 -2.25
CA PRO A 34 2.69 -10.63 -3.15
C PRO A 34 1.51 -11.12 -4.00
N LYS A 35 0.64 -10.21 -4.41
CA LYS A 35 -0.41 -10.53 -5.38
C LYS A 35 0.23 -11.10 -6.67
N PRO A 36 -0.47 -12.02 -7.38
CA PRO A 36 0.04 -12.59 -8.63
C PRO A 36 0.44 -11.51 -9.64
N GLY A 37 1.58 -11.68 -10.29
CA GLY A 37 2.10 -10.75 -11.30
C GLY A 37 2.87 -9.55 -10.78
N VAL A 38 2.82 -9.24 -9.48
CA VAL A 38 3.49 -8.06 -8.91
C VAL A 38 4.99 -8.05 -9.20
N ALA A 39 5.70 -9.16 -8.98
CA ALA A 39 7.15 -9.22 -9.20
C ALA A 39 7.52 -8.92 -10.67
N ALA A 40 6.78 -9.50 -11.64
CA ALA A 40 7.00 -9.27 -13.06
C ALA A 40 6.69 -7.80 -13.44
N TYR A 41 5.65 -7.23 -12.88
CA TYR A 41 5.30 -5.83 -13.10
C TYR A 41 6.37 -4.87 -12.55
N LEU A 42 6.82 -5.06 -11.32
CA LEU A 42 7.90 -4.27 -10.72
C LEU A 42 9.21 -4.38 -11.51
N GLU A 43 9.54 -5.58 -12.00
CA GLU A 43 10.70 -5.80 -12.88
C GLU A 43 10.57 -5.02 -14.20
N SER A 44 9.37 -4.96 -14.78
CA SER A 44 9.12 -4.18 -16.00
C SER A 44 9.32 -2.68 -15.77
N LEU A 45 8.83 -2.14 -14.66
CA LEU A 45 9.01 -0.74 -14.29
C LEU A 45 10.50 -0.41 -14.04
N LYS A 46 11.21 -1.30 -13.34
CA LYS A 46 12.65 -1.16 -13.09
C LYS A 46 13.46 -1.11 -14.38
N LYS A 47 13.16 -1.99 -15.35
CA LYS A 47 13.81 -2.00 -16.67
C LYS A 47 13.58 -0.69 -17.45
N ARG A 48 12.46 -0.03 -17.24
CA ARG A 48 12.12 1.27 -17.81
C ARG A 48 12.73 2.45 -17.04
N GLY A 49 13.44 2.19 -15.94
CA GLY A 49 14.03 3.24 -15.09
C GLY A 49 13.03 4.00 -14.25
N ILE A 50 11.80 3.48 -14.07
CA ILE A 50 10.75 4.15 -13.29
C ILE A 50 11.06 3.97 -11.80
N PRO A 51 11.27 5.07 -11.04
CA PRO A 51 11.56 4.97 -9.62
C PRO A 51 10.29 4.63 -8.84
N MET A 52 10.44 3.76 -7.84
CA MET A 52 9.32 3.26 -7.04
C MET A 52 9.58 3.45 -5.54
N ALA A 53 8.52 3.69 -4.78
CA ALA A 53 8.54 3.77 -3.33
C ALA A 53 7.33 3.03 -2.73
N VAL A 54 7.45 2.61 -1.49
CA VAL A 54 6.34 2.04 -0.71
C VAL A 54 5.76 3.13 0.19
N ALA A 55 4.43 3.28 0.18
CA ALA A 55 3.67 4.11 1.11
C ALA A 55 2.64 3.21 1.83
N THR A 56 2.79 2.99 3.13
CA THR A 56 2.02 1.98 3.85
C THR A 56 1.57 2.41 5.24
N ALA A 57 0.42 1.89 5.68
CA ALA A 57 -0.01 1.98 7.07
C ALA A 57 0.65 0.90 7.96
N THR A 58 1.25 -0.13 7.37
CA THR A 58 1.94 -1.20 8.09
C THR A 58 3.26 -0.70 8.69
N ASN A 59 3.58 -1.15 9.89
CA ASN A 59 4.82 -0.79 10.57
C ASN A 59 6.06 -1.27 9.79
N ARG A 60 7.12 -0.46 9.80
CA ARG A 60 8.36 -0.68 9.02
C ARG A 60 8.96 -2.08 9.15
N PRO A 61 9.16 -2.66 10.36
CA PRO A 61 9.76 -3.99 10.49
C PRO A 61 8.97 -5.08 9.76
N MET A 62 7.62 -4.98 9.74
CA MET A 62 6.76 -5.93 9.05
C MET A 62 6.93 -5.85 7.53
N VAL A 63 6.91 -4.62 7.00
CA VAL A 63 7.08 -4.38 5.56
C VAL A 63 8.45 -4.83 5.08
N GLU A 64 9.51 -4.48 5.81
CA GLU A 64 10.88 -4.87 5.47
C GLU A 64 11.06 -6.39 5.48
N ALA A 65 10.51 -7.08 6.49
CA ALA A 65 10.54 -8.54 6.56
C ALA A 65 9.85 -9.20 5.35
N ALA A 66 8.64 -8.73 5.00
CA ALA A 66 7.91 -9.27 3.84
C ALA A 66 8.63 -8.98 2.52
N LEU A 67 9.10 -7.76 2.30
CA LEU A 67 9.82 -7.37 1.08
C LEU A 67 11.15 -8.12 0.93
N ALA A 68 11.88 -8.33 2.03
CA ALA A 68 13.12 -9.10 2.03
C ALA A 68 12.85 -10.58 1.68
N ARG A 69 11.89 -11.20 2.34
CA ARG A 69 11.53 -12.61 2.12
C ARG A 69 11.03 -12.87 0.70
N THR A 70 10.23 -11.95 0.15
CA THR A 70 9.66 -12.08 -1.20
C THR A 70 10.63 -11.61 -2.31
N GLY A 71 11.82 -11.10 -1.96
CA GLY A 71 12.80 -10.59 -2.92
C GLY A 71 12.41 -9.27 -3.56
N LEU A 72 11.42 -8.54 -3.01
CA LEU A 72 10.89 -7.31 -3.60
C LEU A 72 11.58 -6.03 -3.09
N ALA A 73 12.39 -6.11 -2.03
CA ALA A 73 13.03 -4.94 -1.42
C ALA A 73 13.86 -4.11 -2.41
N GLY A 74 14.57 -4.77 -3.34
CA GLY A 74 15.44 -4.13 -4.33
C GLY A 74 14.74 -3.33 -5.44
N TYR A 75 13.41 -3.32 -5.49
CA TYR A 75 12.63 -2.52 -6.44
C TYR A 75 12.34 -1.12 -5.93
N PHE A 76 12.34 -0.91 -4.61
CA PHE A 76 11.90 0.34 -4.02
C PHE A 76 13.08 1.18 -3.53
N LYS A 77 13.07 2.45 -3.91
CA LYS A 77 14.06 3.44 -3.46
C LYS A 77 13.95 3.72 -1.97
N GLN A 78 12.72 3.75 -1.46
CA GLN A 78 12.43 4.07 -0.06
C GLN A 78 11.06 3.52 0.37
N ILE A 79 10.91 3.27 1.66
CA ILE A 79 9.66 2.92 2.33
C ILE A 79 9.24 4.09 3.20
N PHE A 80 7.96 4.44 3.13
CA PHE A 80 7.31 5.43 3.98
C PHE A 80 6.19 4.74 4.76
N THR A 81 6.14 4.94 6.08
CA THR A 81 5.06 4.42 6.91
C THR A 81 4.24 5.55 7.51
N CYS A 82 2.94 5.32 7.70
CA CYS A 82 2.05 6.30 8.33
C CYS A 82 2.53 6.68 9.73
N THR A 83 3.10 5.74 10.48
CA THR A 83 3.66 5.97 11.82
C THR A 83 4.81 6.97 11.79
N GLU A 84 5.72 6.86 10.83
CA GLU A 84 6.88 7.77 10.69
C GLU A 84 6.47 9.15 10.16
N ILE A 85 5.48 9.19 9.29
CA ILE A 85 4.91 10.45 8.77
C ILE A 85 4.07 11.17 9.83
N GLY A 86 3.51 10.43 10.79
CA GLY A 86 2.61 10.99 11.81
C GLY A 86 1.20 11.30 11.27
N ALA A 87 0.81 10.68 10.17
CA ALA A 87 -0.50 10.85 9.55
C ALA A 87 -0.93 9.56 8.81
N GLY A 88 -2.20 9.22 8.88
CA GLY A 88 -2.79 8.14 8.10
C GLY A 88 -3.04 8.54 6.64
N LYS A 89 -3.49 7.59 5.82
CA LYS A 89 -3.74 7.77 4.38
C LYS A 89 -5.01 8.58 4.07
N GLU A 90 -5.77 9.00 5.08
CA GLU A 90 -6.83 10.02 4.97
C GLU A 90 -6.25 11.43 4.71
N ARG A 91 -4.93 11.60 4.89
CA ARG A 91 -4.15 12.79 4.56
C ARG A 91 -3.12 12.46 3.49
N PRO A 92 -2.78 13.42 2.60
CA PRO A 92 -1.88 13.16 1.47
C PRO A 92 -0.39 13.12 1.84
N ASP A 93 -0.03 13.35 3.10
CA ASP A 93 1.33 13.57 3.58
C ASP A 93 2.29 12.45 3.14
N ILE A 94 1.87 11.18 3.25
CA ILE A 94 2.69 10.03 2.88
C ILE A 94 2.96 9.96 1.37
N TYR A 95 1.97 10.27 0.54
CA TYR A 95 2.10 10.26 -0.92
C TYR A 95 2.99 11.42 -1.39
N LEU A 96 2.81 12.60 -0.80
CA LEU A 96 3.65 13.77 -1.10
C LEU A 96 5.11 13.54 -0.70
N ALA A 97 5.35 12.91 0.47
CA ALA A 97 6.69 12.53 0.89
C ALA A 97 7.34 11.53 -0.07
N ALA A 98 6.57 10.52 -0.52
CA ALA A 98 7.04 9.54 -1.49
C ALA A 98 7.39 10.20 -2.84
N ALA A 99 6.50 11.00 -3.42
CA ALA A 99 6.75 11.71 -4.68
C ALA A 99 7.99 12.61 -4.59
N LYS A 100 8.14 13.37 -3.50
CA LYS A 100 9.32 14.21 -3.24
C LYS A 100 10.61 13.39 -3.23
N ALA A 101 10.63 12.23 -2.58
CA ALA A 101 11.80 11.35 -2.52
C ALA A 101 12.11 10.69 -3.87
N LEU A 102 11.10 10.43 -4.67
CA LEU A 102 11.26 9.96 -6.05
C LEU A 102 11.76 11.06 -6.99
N GLY A 103 11.58 12.33 -6.64
CA GLY A 103 11.92 13.48 -7.47
C GLY A 103 10.86 13.77 -8.53
N THR A 104 9.59 13.44 -8.25
CA THR A 104 8.47 13.60 -9.18
C THR A 104 7.42 14.58 -8.63
N HIS A 105 6.58 15.14 -9.51
CA HIS A 105 5.39 15.88 -9.09
C HIS A 105 4.20 14.92 -8.90
N PRO A 106 3.19 15.28 -8.08
CA PRO A 106 1.99 14.47 -7.94
C PRO A 106 1.35 14.09 -9.29
N ALA A 107 1.22 15.02 -10.21
CA ALA A 107 0.64 14.79 -11.54
C ALA A 107 1.41 13.77 -12.39
N ASP A 108 2.70 13.56 -12.12
CA ASP A 108 3.58 12.62 -12.81
C ASP A 108 3.79 11.33 -11.99
N THR A 109 3.07 11.17 -10.88
CA THR A 109 3.23 10.05 -9.96
C THR A 109 1.97 9.22 -9.88
N TRP A 110 2.13 7.92 -10.04
CA TRP A 110 1.05 6.96 -9.94
C TRP A 110 0.99 6.37 -8.53
N VAL A 111 -0.21 6.38 -7.96
CA VAL A 111 -0.50 5.78 -6.65
C VAL A 111 -1.38 4.57 -6.86
N PHE A 112 -0.89 3.40 -6.46
CA PHE A 112 -1.61 2.13 -6.49
C PHE A 112 -2.20 1.87 -5.11
N GLU A 113 -3.51 1.76 -5.02
CA GLU A 113 -4.24 1.61 -3.76
C GLU A 113 -5.48 0.72 -3.91
N ASP A 114 -5.86 0.08 -2.82
CA ASP A 114 -7.03 -0.80 -2.74
C ASP A 114 -8.14 -0.24 -1.81
N ALA A 115 -7.86 0.82 -1.07
CA ALA A 115 -8.79 1.43 -0.13
C ALA A 115 -9.42 2.71 -0.71
N LEU A 116 -10.75 2.80 -0.69
CA LEU A 116 -11.49 3.93 -1.26
C LEU A 116 -11.07 5.28 -0.67
N TYR A 117 -10.85 5.37 0.65
CA TYR A 117 -10.43 6.62 1.29
C TYR A 117 -9.03 7.05 0.83
N ALA A 118 -8.13 6.10 0.63
CA ALA A 118 -6.77 6.35 0.16
C ALA A 118 -6.73 6.82 -1.30
N ILE A 119 -7.55 6.21 -2.18
CA ILE A 119 -7.77 6.69 -3.55
C ILE A 119 -8.32 8.12 -3.56
N LYS A 120 -9.33 8.42 -2.74
CA LYS A 120 -9.89 9.78 -2.62
C LYS A 120 -8.81 10.80 -2.26
N THR A 121 -8.00 10.47 -1.27
CA THR A 121 -6.93 11.35 -0.78
C THR A 121 -5.85 11.58 -1.82
N ALA A 122 -5.35 10.51 -2.45
CA ALA A 122 -4.32 10.63 -3.49
C ALA A 122 -4.82 11.43 -4.70
N LYS A 123 -6.04 11.15 -5.17
CA LYS A 123 -6.65 11.89 -6.29
C LYS A 123 -6.86 13.36 -5.98
N ALA A 124 -7.36 13.69 -4.79
CA ALA A 124 -7.53 15.07 -4.34
C ALA A 124 -6.21 15.84 -4.24
N ALA A 125 -5.09 15.13 -4.01
CA ALA A 125 -3.75 15.70 -3.98
C ALA A 125 -3.08 15.79 -5.37
N GLY A 126 -3.79 15.42 -6.45
CA GLY A 126 -3.35 15.55 -7.83
C GLY A 126 -2.52 14.39 -8.36
N PHE A 127 -2.53 13.25 -7.69
CA PHE A 127 -1.88 12.02 -8.18
C PHE A 127 -2.75 11.31 -9.21
N TYR A 128 -2.10 10.60 -10.14
CA TYR A 128 -2.76 9.60 -10.96
C TYR A 128 -3.02 8.35 -10.13
N THR A 129 -4.26 7.88 -10.09
CA THR A 129 -4.68 6.82 -9.16
C THR A 129 -5.00 5.53 -9.90
N VAL A 130 -4.43 4.43 -9.42
CA VAL A 130 -4.74 3.07 -9.87
C VAL A 130 -5.41 2.31 -8.74
N GLY A 131 -6.70 2.07 -8.87
CA GLY A 131 -7.47 1.24 -7.94
C GLY A 131 -7.16 -0.24 -8.17
N LEU A 132 -6.74 -0.94 -7.11
CA LEU A 132 -6.48 -2.38 -7.15
C LEU A 132 -7.62 -3.14 -6.47
N TYR A 133 -8.04 -4.26 -7.07
CA TYR A 133 -8.95 -5.17 -6.39
C TYR A 133 -8.29 -5.78 -5.15
N ASP A 134 -9.02 -5.71 -4.05
CA ASP A 134 -8.74 -6.49 -2.85
C ASP A 134 -10.03 -6.98 -2.21
N GLU A 135 -10.03 -8.23 -1.73
CA GLU A 135 -11.20 -8.83 -1.09
C GLU A 135 -11.61 -8.10 0.20
N THR A 136 -10.64 -7.51 0.90
CA THR A 136 -10.91 -6.71 2.12
C THR A 136 -11.73 -5.46 1.84
N SER A 137 -11.65 -4.92 0.62
CA SER A 137 -12.41 -3.74 0.15
C SER A 137 -13.53 -4.09 -0.82
N ARG A 138 -13.99 -5.35 -0.86
CA ARG A 138 -14.98 -5.82 -1.86
C ARG A 138 -16.24 -4.97 -1.95
N ASN A 139 -16.68 -4.39 -0.84
CA ASN A 139 -17.89 -3.56 -0.79
C ASN A 139 -17.69 -2.17 -1.41
N ASP A 140 -16.45 -1.73 -1.57
CA ASP A 140 -16.09 -0.42 -2.11
C ASP A 140 -15.61 -0.48 -3.57
N GLN A 141 -15.52 -1.68 -4.16
CA GLN A 141 -14.89 -1.88 -5.48
C GLN A 141 -15.55 -1.08 -6.61
N GLU A 142 -16.87 -0.98 -6.61
CA GLU A 142 -17.58 -0.16 -7.59
C GLU A 142 -17.24 1.33 -7.45
N ALA A 143 -17.17 1.81 -6.21
CA ALA A 143 -16.81 3.20 -5.92
C ALA A 143 -15.33 3.48 -6.26
N ILE A 144 -14.43 2.53 -5.99
CA ILE A 144 -13.01 2.63 -6.36
C ILE A 144 -12.87 2.67 -7.88
N ALA A 145 -13.55 1.77 -8.61
CA ALA A 145 -13.52 1.71 -10.06
C ALA A 145 -14.08 2.97 -10.73
N GLY A 146 -15.10 3.58 -10.13
CA GLY A 146 -15.69 4.83 -10.63
C GLY A 146 -14.88 6.08 -10.31
N LEU A 147 -13.98 6.01 -9.32
CA LEU A 147 -13.21 7.17 -8.87
C LEU A 147 -11.77 7.18 -9.38
N ALA A 148 -11.09 6.03 -9.38
CA ALA A 148 -9.70 5.92 -9.82
C ALA A 148 -9.56 6.25 -11.31
N ASP A 149 -8.38 6.72 -11.71
CA ASP A 149 -8.08 6.99 -13.12
C ASP A 149 -7.93 5.70 -13.92
N CYS A 150 -7.50 4.63 -13.26
CA CYS A 150 -7.47 3.27 -13.77
C CYS A 150 -7.92 2.30 -12.69
N TYR A 151 -8.61 1.23 -13.07
CA TYR A 151 -9.00 0.17 -12.13
C TYR A 151 -8.53 -1.19 -12.64
N VAL A 152 -7.87 -1.96 -11.76
CA VAL A 152 -7.23 -3.22 -12.11
C VAL A 152 -7.64 -4.32 -11.13
N ARG A 153 -8.18 -5.41 -11.63
CA ARG A 153 -8.48 -6.60 -10.80
C ARG A 153 -7.25 -7.47 -10.59
N GLU A 154 -6.41 -7.58 -11.60
CA GLU A 154 -5.17 -8.38 -11.56
C GLU A 154 -4.03 -7.54 -12.10
N ILE A 155 -2.93 -7.43 -11.36
CA ILE A 155 -1.80 -6.59 -11.74
C ILE A 155 -1.17 -7.01 -13.08
N GLN A 156 -1.37 -8.28 -13.47
CA GLN A 156 -0.93 -8.82 -14.77
C GLN A 156 -1.63 -8.16 -15.96
N SER A 157 -2.80 -7.55 -15.75
CA SER A 157 -3.54 -6.85 -16.80
C SER A 157 -3.08 -5.40 -17.00
N VAL A 158 -2.20 -4.89 -16.14
CA VAL A 158 -1.57 -3.58 -16.35
C VAL A 158 -0.52 -3.72 -17.45
N SER A 159 -0.88 -3.34 -18.65
CA SER A 159 0.10 -3.32 -19.74
C SER A 159 1.09 -2.17 -19.52
N ALA A 160 2.33 -2.38 -19.95
CA ALA A 160 3.35 -1.33 -19.93
C ALA A 160 2.99 -0.11 -20.82
N GLN A 161 1.85 -0.18 -21.53
CA GLN A 161 1.32 0.87 -22.42
C GLN A 161 0.37 1.83 -21.69
N ASP A 162 -0.17 1.44 -20.52
CA ASP A 162 -1.14 2.26 -19.79
C ASP A 162 -0.46 3.39 -18.97
N GLY A 163 0.85 3.58 -19.12
CA GLY A 163 1.66 4.56 -18.39
C GLY A 163 2.68 5.30 -19.26
N ALA A 164 2.42 5.48 -20.54
CA ALA A 164 3.25 6.30 -21.41
C ALA A 164 2.56 7.63 -21.72
#